data_a478d3edb5c225b6f855d9b439354bf2
#
_entry.id   a478d3edb5c225b6f855d9b439354bf2
#
_cell.length_a   1.000
_cell.length_b   1.000
_cell.length_c   1.000
_cell.angle_alpha   90.00
_cell.angle_beta   90.00
_cell.angle_gamma   90.00
#
_symmetry.space_group_name_H-M   'P 1'
#
loop_
_entity.id
_entity.type
_entity.pdbx_description
1 polymer ?
#
loop_
_entity_poly.entity_id
_entity_poly.type
_entity_poly.pdbx_seq_one_letter_code
_entity_poly.pdbx_strand_id
1 'polypeptide(L)'
;MTDSKIKIENLYKIFGKQPEDALEHVKQGVGKTELLEKHGHVLGLKDINLDIPGRGISVIMGLSGSGKSTLIRHINRLIEPTAGRMVVDDEDVLEMNKSQLIDFRRHKASMVFQKFGLHVHRTVAENVAYGLVVQGVSMKSAKAQSHKWLERVGLAGFEEHFPVQLSGGMQQRVGLARALATDAEILLMVEAFSALDPLIRTDMQDVLLDLQRELHKTIVFITHDLDEALRIGDKIAILRLSLIHI
;
A
#
# COMPACT_ATOMS: atom_id res chain seq x y z
N MET A 1 10.67 5.47 -23.17
CA MET A 1 10.96 5.75 -21.74
C MET A 1 9.69 5.41 -21.01
N THR A 2 9.69 4.41 -20.15
CA THR A 2 8.53 4.07 -19.32
C THR A 2 8.33 5.22 -18.34
N ASP A 3 7.18 5.89 -18.45
CA ASP A 3 6.81 7.03 -17.60
C ASP A 3 6.73 6.54 -16.15
N SER A 4 7.62 7.03 -15.27
CA SER A 4 7.68 6.60 -13.87
C SER A 4 6.53 7.22 -13.11
N LYS A 5 5.57 6.42 -12.63
CA LYS A 5 4.41 6.89 -11.86
C LYS A 5 4.79 7.34 -10.46
N ILE A 6 5.72 6.59 -9.83
CA ILE A 6 6.24 6.89 -8.49
C ILE A 6 7.76 6.81 -8.56
N LYS A 7 8.44 7.88 -8.13
CA LYS A 7 9.89 7.95 -8.06
C LYS A 7 10.33 8.24 -6.64
N ILE A 8 11.18 7.38 -6.11
CA ILE A 8 11.75 7.48 -4.77
C ILE A 8 13.24 7.71 -4.93
N GLU A 9 13.78 8.77 -4.32
CA GLU A 9 15.18 9.17 -4.45
C GLU A 9 15.80 9.38 -3.07
N ASN A 10 16.90 8.66 -2.81
CA ASN A 10 17.71 8.74 -1.59
C ASN A 10 16.86 8.76 -0.30
N LEU A 11 15.85 7.88 -0.22
CA LEU A 11 14.92 7.86 0.90
C LEU A 11 15.56 7.19 2.12
N TYR A 12 15.57 7.91 3.24
CA TYR A 12 16.00 7.42 4.54
C TYR A 12 14.87 7.47 5.54
N LYS A 13 14.76 6.46 6.38
CA LYS A 13 13.91 6.48 7.58
C LYS A 13 14.65 5.96 8.78
N ILE A 14 14.79 6.82 9.77
CA ILE A 14 15.34 6.52 11.08
C ILE A 14 14.25 6.80 12.11
N PHE A 15 14.03 5.88 13.03
CA PHE A 15 13.12 6.03 14.15
C PHE A 15 13.90 6.32 15.41
N GLY A 16 13.47 7.30 16.19
CA GLY A 16 14.14 7.75 17.42
C GLY A 16 13.83 9.21 17.69
N LYS A 17 14.47 9.77 18.70
CA LYS A 17 14.41 11.22 18.99
C LYS A 17 15.39 11.93 18.06
N GLN A 18 14.96 13.05 17.44
CA GLN A 18 15.82 13.84 16.55
C GLN A 18 16.54 12.96 15.50
N PRO A 19 15.76 12.25 14.64
CA PRO A 19 16.35 11.24 13.71
C PRO A 19 17.29 11.87 12.67
N GLU A 20 17.22 13.18 12.47
CA GLU A 20 18.09 13.96 11.59
C GLU A 20 19.55 13.93 12.07
N ASP A 21 19.77 13.98 13.40
CA ASP A 21 21.11 13.92 13.97
C ASP A 21 21.78 12.55 13.70
N ALA A 22 20.99 11.49 13.65
CA ALA A 22 21.46 10.13 13.37
C ALA A 22 21.73 9.88 11.88
N LEU A 23 21.22 10.72 10.98
CA LEU A 23 21.35 10.54 9.54
C LEU A 23 22.82 10.60 9.09
N GLU A 24 23.60 11.53 9.65
CA GLU A 24 25.02 11.66 9.29
C GLU A 24 25.82 10.42 9.68
N HIS A 25 25.53 9.81 10.83
CA HIS A 25 26.15 8.53 11.21
C HIS A 25 25.82 7.41 10.22
N VAL A 26 24.57 7.33 9.75
CA VAL A 26 24.14 6.34 8.75
C VAL A 26 24.82 6.57 7.40
N LYS A 27 24.97 7.83 6.97
CA LYS A 27 25.70 8.19 5.74
C LYS A 27 27.21 7.86 5.83
N GLN A 28 27.81 7.99 7.01
CA GLN A 28 29.19 7.62 7.29
C GLN A 28 29.40 6.10 7.41
N GLY A 29 28.34 5.29 7.28
CA GLY A 29 28.43 3.84 7.22
C GLY A 29 28.03 3.11 8.51
N VAL A 30 27.58 3.81 9.56
CA VAL A 30 27.07 3.17 10.78
C VAL A 30 25.90 2.24 10.41
N GLY A 31 26.03 0.98 10.83
CA GLY A 31 25.07 -0.07 10.55
C GLY A 31 23.86 -0.07 11.51
N LYS A 32 22.85 -0.89 11.19
CA LYS A 32 21.60 -0.97 11.94
C LYS A 32 21.78 -1.32 13.41
N THR A 33 22.64 -2.31 13.71
CA THR A 33 22.93 -2.78 15.08
C THR A 33 23.65 -1.70 15.88
N GLU A 34 24.70 -1.14 15.30
CA GLU A 34 25.50 -0.09 15.95
C GLU A 34 24.68 1.18 16.19
N LEU A 35 23.82 1.58 15.24
CA LEU A 35 22.92 2.71 15.38
C LEU A 35 21.96 2.54 16.57
N LEU A 36 21.45 1.31 16.76
CA LEU A 36 20.58 1.00 17.88
C LEU A 36 21.34 1.00 19.22
N GLU A 37 22.48 0.30 19.29
CA GLU A 37 23.22 0.10 20.54
C GLU A 37 23.90 1.37 21.04
N LYS A 38 24.51 2.16 20.12
CA LYS A 38 25.28 3.36 20.52
C LYS A 38 24.46 4.65 20.51
N HIS A 39 23.45 4.73 19.63
CA HIS A 39 22.69 5.97 19.43
C HIS A 39 21.22 5.85 19.78
N GLY A 40 20.71 4.66 20.13
CA GLY A 40 19.31 4.45 20.51
C GLY A 40 18.31 4.67 19.37
N HIS A 41 18.77 4.57 18.12
CA HIS A 41 17.95 4.79 16.92
C HIS A 41 17.75 3.50 16.14
N VAL A 42 16.58 3.35 15.52
CA VAL A 42 16.27 2.20 14.65
C VAL A 42 16.31 2.63 13.19
N LEU A 43 17.22 2.03 12.41
CA LEU A 43 17.29 2.24 10.97
C LEU A 43 16.18 1.44 10.28
N GLY A 44 15.20 2.15 9.74
CA GLY A 44 14.08 1.58 8.99
C GLY A 44 14.36 1.42 7.49
N LEU A 45 14.88 2.48 6.85
CA LEU A 45 15.24 2.51 5.44
C LEU A 45 16.55 3.28 5.28
N LYS A 46 17.39 2.82 4.33
CA LYS A 46 18.67 3.46 4.02
C LYS A 46 18.82 3.60 2.51
N ASP A 47 18.94 4.83 2.04
CA ASP A 47 19.27 5.17 0.64
C ASP A 47 18.41 4.42 -0.39
N ILE A 48 17.10 4.45 -0.20
CA ILE A 48 16.18 3.77 -1.12
C ILE A 48 16.01 4.61 -2.38
N ASN A 49 16.33 4.00 -3.51
CA ASN A 49 16.12 4.54 -4.85
C ASN A 49 15.27 3.55 -5.63
N LEU A 50 14.08 3.95 -6.08
CA LEU A 50 13.12 3.05 -6.73
C LEU A 50 12.22 3.83 -7.69
N ASP A 51 12.14 3.32 -8.92
CA ASP A 51 11.19 3.78 -9.94
C ASP A 51 10.09 2.73 -10.12
N ILE A 52 8.85 3.15 -9.94
CA ILE A 52 7.65 2.33 -10.11
C ILE A 52 6.92 2.84 -11.36
N PRO A 53 6.84 2.02 -12.43
CA PRO A 53 6.12 2.39 -13.63
C PRO A 53 4.61 2.44 -13.40
N GLY A 54 3.91 3.21 -14.21
CA GLY A 54 2.46 3.26 -14.21
C GLY A 54 1.82 2.03 -14.82
N ARG A 55 0.55 1.78 -14.49
CA ARG A 55 -0.34 0.81 -15.15
C ARG A 55 0.10 -0.65 -15.06
N GLY A 56 0.80 -1.03 -14.00
CA GLY A 56 1.27 -2.39 -13.78
C GLY A 56 1.36 -2.71 -12.29
N ILE A 57 1.79 -3.94 -11.98
CA ILE A 57 1.99 -4.43 -10.62
C ILE A 57 3.50 -4.46 -10.33
N SER A 58 3.96 -3.54 -9.49
CA SER A 58 5.31 -3.56 -8.95
C SER A 58 5.31 -4.23 -7.57
N VAL A 59 6.02 -5.34 -7.45
CA VAL A 59 6.14 -6.09 -6.20
C VAL A 59 7.39 -5.67 -5.46
N ILE A 60 7.25 -5.34 -4.17
CA ILE A 60 8.37 -5.14 -3.25
C ILE A 60 8.41 -6.33 -2.31
N MET A 61 9.42 -7.17 -2.47
CA MET A 61 9.59 -8.36 -1.63
C MET A 61 10.77 -8.23 -0.67
N GLY A 62 10.83 -9.09 0.34
CA GLY A 62 11.93 -9.16 1.30
C GLY A 62 11.51 -9.80 2.61
N LEU A 63 12.49 -10.11 3.45
CA LEU A 63 12.27 -10.76 4.74
C LEU A 63 11.46 -9.88 5.71
N SER A 64 10.89 -10.49 6.74
CA SER A 64 10.25 -9.75 7.84
C SER A 64 11.25 -8.76 8.45
N GLY A 65 10.80 -7.54 8.76
CA GLY A 65 11.66 -6.49 9.33
C GLY A 65 12.62 -5.82 8.35
N SER A 66 12.55 -6.09 7.02
CA SER A 66 13.40 -5.42 6.02
C SER A 66 12.98 -3.98 5.71
N GLY A 67 11.80 -3.52 6.17
CA GLY A 67 11.32 -2.15 5.95
C GLY A 67 10.22 -2.00 4.89
N LYS A 68 9.73 -3.09 4.28
CA LYS A 68 8.70 -3.06 3.21
C LYS A 68 7.45 -2.25 3.59
N SER A 69 6.86 -2.58 4.74
CA SER A 69 5.66 -1.89 5.22
C SER A 69 5.94 -0.43 5.62
N THR A 70 7.19 -0.11 5.95
CA THR A 70 7.64 1.26 6.17
C THR A 70 7.73 1.98 4.84
N LEU A 71 8.35 1.37 3.82
CA LEU A 71 8.52 1.97 2.50
C LEU A 71 7.18 2.34 1.85
N ILE A 72 6.23 1.41 1.79
CA ILE A 72 4.93 1.68 1.15
C ILE A 72 4.14 2.79 1.87
N ARG A 73 4.28 2.90 3.20
CA ARG A 73 3.62 3.96 3.98
C ARG A 73 4.22 5.35 3.78
N HIS A 74 5.38 5.46 3.16
CA HIS A 74 5.92 6.75 2.73
C HIS A 74 5.21 7.22 1.45
N ILE A 75 4.79 6.31 0.54
CA ILE A 75 4.15 6.67 -0.72
C ILE A 75 2.87 7.50 -0.50
N ASN A 76 2.08 7.15 0.51
CA ASN A 76 0.91 7.95 0.91
C ASN A 76 1.19 8.84 2.12
N ARG A 77 2.46 9.01 2.48
CA ARG A 77 2.95 9.86 3.57
C ARG A 77 2.24 9.61 4.91
N LEU A 78 1.89 8.33 5.20
CA LEU A 78 1.48 7.90 6.54
C LEU A 78 2.65 7.89 7.51
N ILE A 79 3.87 7.78 6.99
CA ILE A 79 5.12 7.93 7.74
C ILE A 79 5.93 9.00 7.00
N GLU A 80 6.42 9.99 7.75
CA GLU A 80 7.36 10.99 7.23
C GLU A 80 8.76 10.38 7.13
N PRO A 81 9.49 10.54 6.01
CA PRO A 81 10.88 10.14 5.91
C PRO A 81 11.77 11.04 6.79
N THR A 82 12.98 10.57 7.08
CA THR A 82 14.02 11.38 7.70
C THR A 82 14.74 12.25 6.66
N ALA A 83 14.92 11.71 5.44
CA ALA A 83 15.47 12.44 4.31
C ALA A 83 15.10 11.73 3.00
N GLY A 84 15.31 12.41 1.88
CA GLY A 84 15.05 11.91 0.53
C GLY A 84 13.90 12.64 -0.13
N ARG A 85 13.50 12.14 -1.31
CA ARG A 85 12.45 12.71 -2.15
C ARG A 85 11.48 11.63 -2.61
N MET A 86 10.20 12.01 -2.75
CA MET A 86 9.17 11.11 -3.25
C MET A 86 8.24 11.84 -4.20
N VAL A 87 8.30 11.49 -5.47
CA VAL A 87 7.54 12.13 -6.55
C VAL A 87 6.47 11.15 -7.04
N VAL A 88 5.26 11.63 -7.18
CA VAL A 88 4.11 10.91 -7.77
C VAL A 88 3.48 11.82 -8.80
N ASP A 89 3.38 11.39 -10.07
CA ASP A 89 2.86 12.22 -11.17
C ASP A 89 3.55 13.60 -11.24
N ASP A 90 4.89 13.61 -11.15
CA ASP A 90 5.73 14.82 -11.15
C ASP A 90 5.54 15.77 -9.94
N GLU A 91 4.69 15.45 -8.99
CA GLU A 91 4.49 16.21 -7.75
C GLU A 91 5.26 15.58 -6.58
N ASP A 92 6.04 16.40 -5.84
CA ASP A 92 6.72 15.91 -4.63
C ASP A 92 5.72 15.79 -3.47
N VAL A 93 5.41 14.56 -3.08
CA VAL A 93 4.46 14.27 -2.00
C VAL A 93 4.93 14.82 -0.66
N LEU A 94 6.25 14.96 -0.47
CA LEU A 94 6.82 15.46 0.80
C LEU A 94 6.65 16.98 0.95
N GLU A 95 6.51 17.70 -0.16
CA GLU A 95 6.28 19.16 -0.16
C GLU A 95 4.79 19.52 -0.06
N MET A 96 3.88 18.55 -0.19
CA MET A 96 2.43 18.81 -0.10
C MET A 96 2.04 19.36 1.26
N ASN A 97 1.27 20.44 1.27
CA ASN A 97 0.62 20.94 2.48
C ASN A 97 -0.51 19.99 2.93
N LYS A 98 -1.08 20.25 4.12
CA LYS A 98 -2.10 19.38 4.72
C LYS A 98 -3.33 19.16 3.82
N SER A 99 -3.80 20.20 3.12
CA SER A 99 -4.97 20.10 2.24
C SER A 99 -4.65 19.26 1.00
N GLN A 100 -3.52 19.50 0.36
CA GLN A 100 -3.04 18.72 -0.80
C GLN A 100 -2.84 17.26 -0.44
N LEU A 101 -2.25 16.97 0.73
CA LEU A 101 -2.05 15.59 1.19
C LEU A 101 -3.37 14.86 1.49
N ILE A 102 -4.38 15.56 2.01
CA ILE A 102 -5.72 14.99 2.20
C ILE A 102 -6.34 14.67 0.85
N ASP A 103 -6.22 15.56 -0.13
CA ASP A 103 -6.75 15.37 -1.48
C ASP A 103 -6.03 14.22 -2.20
N PHE A 104 -4.71 14.17 -2.12
CA PHE A 104 -3.89 13.06 -2.62
C PHE A 104 -4.36 11.69 -2.08
N ARG A 105 -4.57 11.59 -0.76
CA ARG A 105 -5.04 10.35 -0.11
C ARG A 105 -6.49 10.00 -0.47
N ARG A 106 -7.32 10.98 -0.84
CA ARG A 106 -8.70 10.75 -1.25
C ARG A 106 -8.82 10.27 -2.68
N HIS A 107 -8.00 10.81 -3.59
CA HIS A 107 -8.21 10.66 -5.01
C HIS A 107 -7.08 9.95 -5.76
N LYS A 108 -5.83 10.03 -5.26
CA LYS A 108 -4.67 9.49 -5.97
C LYS A 108 -4.20 8.12 -5.46
N ALA A 109 -4.26 7.87 -4.15
CA ALA A 109 -3.69 6.66 -3.55
C ALA A 109 -4.65 6.00 -2.57
N SER A 110 -5.05 4.76 -2.83
CA SER A 110 -5.80 3.91 -1.91
C SER A 110 -4.94 2.80 -1.34
N MET A 111 -5.37 2.19 -0.22
CA MET A 111 -4.56 1.20 0.48
C MET A 111 -5.39 0.02 0.99
N VAL A 112 -4.88 -1.20 0.73
CA VAL A 112 -5.37 -2.46 1.28
C VAL A 112 -4.41 -2.94 2.36
N PHE A 113 -4.96 -3.23 3.54
CA PHE A 113 -4.19 -3.60 4.72
C PHE A 113 -4.17 -5.11 4.95
N GLN A 114 -3.10 -5.62 5.54
CA GLN A 114 -2.93 -7.01 5.92
C GLN A 114 -4.05 -7.55 6.86
N LYS A 115 -4.50 -6.73 7.81
CA LYS A 115 -5.59 -7.06 8.76
C LYS A 115 -6.93 -6.46 8.32
N PHE A 116 -7.23 -6.51 7.02
CA PHE A 116 -8.46 -6.03 6.39
C PHE A 116 -8.83 -4.55 6.66
N GLY A 117 -8.63 -4.04 7.87
CA GLY A 117 -8.91 -2.66 8.28
C GLY A 117 -10.38 -2.25 8.08
N LEU A 118 -11.31 -3.19 8.23
CA LEU A 118 -12.73 -2.93 8.07
C LEU A 118 -13.32 -2.28 9.33
N HIS A 119 -14.32 -1.44 9.11
CA HIS A 119 -15.12 -0.86 10.19
C HIS A 119 -16.11 -1.91 10.70
N VAL A 120 -15.84 -2.50 11.86
CA VAL A 120 -16.60 -3.64 12.42
C VAL A 120 -18.08 -3.34 12.69
N HIS A 121 -18.42 -2.06 12.91
CA HIS A 121 -19.78 -1.60 13.20
C HIS A 121 -20.54 -1.09 11.96
N ARG A 122 -19.96 -1.29 10.77
CA ARG A 122 -20.58 -0.93 9.48
C ARG A 122 -20.82 -2.19 8.67
N THR A 123 -21.88 -2.17 7.86
CA THR A 123 -22.15 -3.26 6.92
C THR A 123 -21.06 -3.35 5.85
N VAL A 124 -21.04 -4.42 5.09
CA VAL A 124 -20.14 -4.63 3.96
C VAL A 124 -20.30 -3.52 2.94
N ALA A 125 -21.53 -3.19 2.55
CA ALA A 125 -21.80 -2.08 1.61
C ALA A 125 -21.30 -0.74 2.15
N GLU A 126 -21.48 -0.47 3.43
CA GLU A 126 -21.01 0.76 4.08
C GLU A 126 -19.50 0.83 4.19
N ASN A 127 -18.82 -0.30 4.37
CA ASN A 127 -17.36 -0.38 4.33
C ASN A 127 -16.84 0.00 2.94
N VAL A 128 -17.40 -0.56 1.88
CA VAL A 128 -17.00 -0.24 0.49
C VAL A 128 -17.35 1.20 0.14
N ALA A 129 -18.53 1.69 0.54
CA ALA A 129 -18.98 3.06 0.30
C ALA A 129 -18.16 4.13 1.04
N TYR A 130 -17.43 3.76 2.09
CA TYR A 130 -16.79 4.71 3.00
C TYR A 130 -15.85 5.68 2.30
N GLY A 131 -14.98 5.19 1.41
CA GLY A 131 -14.04 6.03 0.66
C GLY A 131 -14.75 7.05 -0.24
N LEU A 132 -15.82 6.64 -0.90
CA LEU A 132 -16.66 7.50 -1.74
C LEU A 132 -17.33 8.63 -0.92
N VAL A 133 -17.81 8.31 0.28
CA VAL A 133 -18.38 9.31 1.18
C VAL A 133 -17.32 10.32 1.63
N VAL A 134 -16.11 9.87 1.90
CA VAL A 134 -14.96 10.75 2.24
C VAL A 134 -14.57 11.65 1.05
N GLN A 135 -14.80 11.21 -0.19
CA GLN A 135 -14.64 12.01 -1.41
C GLN A 135 -15.81 13.00 -1.65
N GLY A 136 -16.86 12.97 -0.81
CA GLY A 136 -18.02 13.86 -0.91
C GLY A 136 -19.22 13.29 -1.66
N VAL A 137 -19.19 12.01 -2.06
CA VAL A 137 -20.33 11.34 -2.68
C VAL A 137 -21.43 11.11 -1.63
N SER A 138 -22.69 11.36 -1.97
CA SER A 138 -23.81 11.12 -1.05
C SER A 138 -23.86 9.63 -0.64
N MET A 139 -24.25 9.35 0.62
CA MET A 139 -24.33 7.98 1.13
C MET A 139 -25.20 7.07 0.23
N LYS A 140 -26.33 7.59 -0.28
CA LYS A 140 -27.20 6.84 -1.18
C LYS A 140 -26.50 6.43 -2.47
N SER A 141 -25.79 7.37 -3.11
CA SER A 141 -25.04 7.10 -4.35
C SER A 141 -23.83 6.20 -4.07
N ALA A 142 -23.11 6.41 -2.96
CA ALA A 142 -21.98 5.59 -2.57
C ALA A 142 -22.37 4.14 -2.30
N LYS A 143 -23.52 3.88 -1.62
CA LYS A 143 -24.05 2.52 -1.45
C LYS A 143 -24.44 1.87 -2.80
N ALA A 144 -25.06 2.61 -3.71
CA ALA A 144 -25.38 2.07 -5.04
C ALA A 144 -24.11 1.68 -5.85
N GLN A 145 -23.02 2.45 -5.70
CA GLN A 145 -21.74 2.13 -6.32
C GLN A 145 -21.05 0.94 -5.61
N SER A 146 -21.16 0.83 -4.28
CA SER A 146 -20.56 -0.27 -3.53
C SER A 146 -21.11 -1.63 -3.94
N HIS A 147 -22.40 -1.74 -4.29
CA HIS A 147 -23.00 -2.98 -4.79
C HIS A 147 -22.31 -3.49 -6.05
N LYS A 148 -21.97 -2.60 -7.00
CA LYS A 148 -21.25 -2.97 -8.23
C LYS A 148 -19.85 -3.54 -7.91
N TRP A 149 -19.14 -2.95 -6.95
CA TRP A 149 -17.84 -3.44 -6.55
C TRP A 149 -17.90 -4.75 -5.78
N LEU A 150 -18.93 -4.94 -4.95
CA LEU A 150 -19.18 -6.20 -4.25
C LEU A 150 -19.48 -7.35 -5.23
N GLU A 151 -20.29 -7.10 -6.24
CA GLU A 151 -20.54 -8.06 -7.32
C GLU A 151 -19.24 -8.45 -8.03
N ARG A 152 -18.38 -7.48 -8.38
CA ARG A 152 -17.10 -7.71 -9.06
C ARG A 152 -16.10 -8.56 -8.26
N VAL A 153 -16.13 -8.47 -6.94
CA VAL A 153 -15.29 -9.29 -6.06
C VAL A 153 -16.00 -10.57 -5.58
N GLY A 154 -17.16 -10.91 -6.15
CA GLY A 154 -17.91 -12.13 -5.84
C GLY A 154 -18.58 -12.12 -4.46
N LEU A 155 -19.06 -10.96 -4.01
CA LEU A 155 -19.75 -10.77 -2.73
C LEU A 155 -21.18 -10.25 -2.88
N ALA A 156 -21.82 -10.48 -4.05
CA ALA A 156 -23.25 -10.20 -4.22
C ALA A 156 -24.09 -10.98 -3.19
N GLY A 157 -25.03 -10.30 -2.55
CA GLY A 157 -25.88 -10.86 -1.49
C GLY A 157 -25.33 -10.71 -0.07
N PHE A 158 -24.11 -10.18 0.11
CA PHE A 158 -23.50 -9.95 1.42
C PHE A 158 -23.49 -8.47 1.85
N GLU A 159 -24.17 -7.61 1.13
CA GLU A 159 -24.12 -6.14 1.29
C GLU A 159 -24.48 -5.67 2.70
N GLU A 160 -25.49 -6.28 3.30
CA GLU A 160 -26.01 -5.93 4.62
C GLU A 160 -25.36 -6.74 5.76
N HIS A 161 -24.42 -7.66 5.45
CA HIS A 161 -23.68 -8.39 6.48
C HIS A 161 -22.65 -7.48 7.14
N PHE A 162 -22.24 -7.84 8.37
CA PHE A 162 -21.15 -7.20 9.09
C PHE A 162 -19.85 -7.99 8.91
N PRO A 163 -18.67 -7.36 9.03
CA PRO A 163 -17.38 -8.04 8.88
C PRO A 163 -17.22 -9.31 9.72
N VAL A 164 -17.75 -9.33 10.95
CA VAL A 164 -17.69 -10.48 11.85
C VAL A 164 -18.42 -11.73 11.31
N GLN A 165 -19.34 -11.55 10.38
CA GLN A 165 -20.12 -12.64 9.75
C GLN A 165 -19.42 -13.22 8.52
N LEU A 166 -18.26 -12.67 8.13
CA LEU A 166 -17.52 -13.04 6.93
C LEU A 166 -16.28 -13.87 7.24
N SER A 167 -15.93 -14.80 6.35
CA SER A 167 -14.61 -15.45 6.38
C SER A 167 -13.48 -14.42 6.13
N GLY A 168 -12.23 -14.79 6.47
CA GLY A 168 -11.06 -13.94 6.21
C GLY A 168 -10.92 -13.55 4.73
N GLY A 169 -11.12 -14.50 3.80
CA GLY A 169 -11.10 -14.25 2.38
C GLY A 169 -12.20 -13.28 1.92
N MET A 170 -13.41 -13.41 2.45
CA MET A 170 -14.50 -12.47 2.17
C MET A 170 -14.19 -11.07 2.71
N GLN A 171 -13.63 -10.96 3.92
CA GLN A 171 -13.21 -9.67 4.47
C GLN A 171 -12.12 -8.99 3.61
N GLN A 172 -11.20 -9.79 3.06
CA GLN A 172 -10.17 -9.28 2.14
C GLN A 172 -10.78 -8.77 0.83
N ARG A 173 -11.77 -9.49 0.27
CA ARG A 173 -12.54 -9.03 -0.91
C ARG A 173 -13.26 -7.70 -0.63
N VAL A 174 -13.84 -7.53 0.55
CA VAL A 174 -14.43 -6.24 0.97
C VAL A 174 -13.36 -5.14 1.03
N GLY A 175 -12.19 -5.43 1.59
CA GLY A 175 -11.06 -4.49 1.64
C GLY A 175 -10.57 -4.07 0.26
N LEU A 176 -10.50 -5.02 -0.69
CA LEU A 176 -10.14 -4.75 -2.08
C LEU A 176 -11.22 -3.91 -2.78
N ALA A 177 -12.50 -4.30 -2.65
CA ALA A 177 -13.63 -3.54 -3.21
C ALA A 177 -13.66 -2.10 -2.69
N ARG A 178 -13.44 -1.89 -1.38
CA ARG A 178 -13.36 -0.56 -0.77
C ARG A 178 -12.25 0.30 -1.37
N ALA A 179 -11.07 -0.28 -1.59
CA ALA A 179 -9.94 0.44 -2.15
C ALA A 179 -10.16 0.80 -3.63
N LEU A 180 -10.78 -0.09 -4.40
CA LEU A 180 -11.09 0.11 -5.81
C LEU A 180 -12.26 1.07 -6.04
N ALA A 181 -13.24 1.11 -5.13
CA ALA A 181 -14.42 1.96 -5.25
C ALA A 181 -14.09 3.46 -5.30
N THR A 182 -12.98 3.89 -4.70
CA THR A 182 -12.51 5.28 -4.72
C THR A 182 -11.95 5.73 -6.06
N ASP A 183 -11.77 4.80 -7.00
CA ASP A 183 -11.16 5.01 -8.32
C ASP A 183 -9.76 5.64 -8.30
N ALA A 184 -9.03 5.53 -7.19
CA ALA A 184 -7.66 6.01 -7.08
C ALA A 184 -6.75 5.33 -8.12
N GLU A 185 -5.80 6.08 -8.67
CA GLU A 185 -4.89 5.60 -9.71
C GLU A 185 -3.84 4.63 -9.17
N ILE A 186 -3.48 4.78 -7.89
CA ILE A 186 -2.46 3.99 -7.18
C ILE A 186 -3.14 3.15 -6.10
N LEU A 187 -2.86 1.84 -6.14
CA LEU A 187 -3.31 0.88 -5.14
C LEU A 187 -2.11 0.34 -4.37
N LEU A 188 -2.04 0.63 -3.09
CA LEU A 188 -0.98 0.16 -2.19
C LEU A 188 -1.47 -1.07 -1.43
N MET A 189 -0.79 -2.21 -1.56
CA MET A 189 -1.19 -3.48 -0.94
C MET A 189 -0.11 -4.01 -0.01
N VAL A 190 -0.42 -4.20 1.28
CA VAL A 190 0.53 -4.66 2.30
C VAL A 190 0.19 -6.06 2.73
N GLU A 191 0.95 -7.05 2.24
CA GLU A 191 0.76 -8.46 2.56
C GLU A 191 -0.71 -8.88 2.54
N ALA A 192 -1.42 -8.40 1.52
CA ALA A 192 -2.87 -8.43 1.45
C ALA A 192 -3.44 -9.85 1.48
N PHE A 193 -2.68 -10.84 1.04
CA PHE A 193 -3.15 -12.22 0.95
C PHE A 193 -2.45 -13.18 1.93
N SER A 194 -1.52 -12.68 2.75
CA SER A 194 -0.71 -13.51 3.64
C SER A 194 -1.50 -14.27 4.73
N ALA A 195 -2.64 -13.72 5.14
CA ALA A 195 -3.51 -14.31 6.16
C ALA A 195 -4.55 -15.31 5.59
N LEU A 196 -4.55 -15.56 4.28
CA LEU A 196 -5.50 -16.44 3.61
C LEU A 196 -4.91 -17.84 3.45
N ASP A 197 -5.79 -18.85 3.44
CA ASP A 197 -5.39 -20.20 3.06
C ASP A 197 -4.97 -20.26 1.58
N PRO A 198 -4.19 -21.28 1.16
CA PRO A 198 -3.59 -21.30 -0.16
C PRO A 198 -4.59 -21.23 -1.31
N LEU A 199 -5.75 -21.87 -1.20
CA LEU A 199 -6.76 -21.89 -2.25
C LEU A 199 -7.39 -20.50 -2.43
N ILE A 200 -7.86 -19.92 -1.31
CA ILE A 200 -8.46 -18.57 -1.32
C ILE A 200 -7.44 -17.51 -1.77
N ARG A 201 -6.16 -17.68 -1.40
CA ARG A 201 -5.08 -16.80 -1.86
C ARG A 201 -4.95 -16.81 -3.38
N THR A 202 -4.95 -17.99 -3.97
CA THR A 202 -4.89 -18.15 -5.45
C THR A 202 -6.08 -17.46 -6.12
N ASP A 203 -7.29 -17.69 -5.63
CA ASP A 203 -8.50 -17.03 -6.15
C ASP A 203 -8.41 -15.50 -6.05
N MET A 204 -7.86 -14.98 -4.94
CA MET A 204 -7.71 -13.54 -4.75
C MET A 204 -6.65 -12.92 -5.67
N GLN A 205 -5.58 -13.66 -5.98
CA GLN A 205 -4.59 -13.26 -6.97
C GLN A 205 -5.20 -13.18 -8.37
N ASP A 206 -6.03 -14.15 -8.74
CA ASP A 206 -6.73 -14.15 -10.03
C ASP A 206 -7.70 -12.97 -10.13
N VAL A 207 -8.49 -12.72 -9.11
CA VAL A 207 -9.38 -11.53 -9.03
C VAL A 207 -8.57 -10.23 -9.19
N LEU A 208 -7.40 -10.12 -8.54
CA LEU A 208 -6.54 -8.94 -8.67
C LEU A 208 -6.02 -8.77 -10.09
N LEU A 209 -5.54 -9.85 -10.71
CA LEU A 209 -5.01 -9.83 -12.09
C LEU A 209 -6.08 -9.46 -13.11
N ASP A 210 -7.30 -10.01 -12.98
CA ASP A 210 -8.41 -9.69 -13.88
C ASP A 210 -8.84 -8.22 -13.74
N LEU A 211 -8.95 -7.72 -12.52
CA LEU A 211 -9.25 -6.31 -12.26
C LEU A 211 -8.13 -5.39 -12.77
N GLN A 212 -6.85 -5.81 -12.66
CA GLN A 212 -5.72 -5.03 -13.17
C GLN A 212 -5.74 -4.92 -14.70
N ARG A 213 -6.04 -6.01 -15.41
CA ARG A 213 -6.17 -6.01 -16.88
C ARG A 213 -7.25 -5.07 -17.38
N GLU A 214 -8.32 -4.92 -16.62
CA GLU A 214 -9.44 -4.04 -16.98
C GLU A 214 -9.21 -2.57 -16.58
N LEU A 215 -8.71 -2.35 -15.36
CA LEU A 215 -8.65 -1.02 -14.75
C LEU A 215 -7.32 -0.29 -14.99
N HIS A 216 -6.27 -1.03 -15.39
CA HIS A 216 -4.92 -0.49 -15.65
C HIS A 216 -4.36 0.39 -14.52
N LYS A 217 -4.65 0.03 -13.25
CA LYS A 217 -4.16 0.75 -12.07
C LYS A 217 -2.65 0.54 -11.88
N THR A 218 -1.99 1.47 -11.22
CA THR A 218 -0.64 1.26 -10.71
C THR A 218 -0.73 0.59 -9.35
N ILE A 219 -0.24 -0.64 -9.23
CA ILE A 219 -0.30 -1.42 -8.00
C ILE A 219 1.10 -1.56 -7.42
N VAL A 220 1.26 -1.18 -6.14
CA VAL A 220 2.46 -1.48 -5.35
C VAL A 220 2.10 -2.57 -4.36
N PHE A 221 2.63 -3.76 -4.56
CA PHE A 221 2.29 -4.94 -3.78
C PHE A 221 3.46 -5.36 -2.91
N ILE A 222 3.24 -5.54 -1.61
CA ILE A 222 4.24 -6.05 -0.67
C ILE A 222 3.95 -7.49 -0.34
N THR A 223 4.96 -8.35 -0.49
CA THR A 223 4.92 -9.73 -0.04
C THR A 223 6.28 -10.20 0.47
N HIS A 224 6.29 -11.31 1.20
CA HIS A 224 7.49 -12.08 1.52
C HIS A 224 7.51 -13.45 0.79
N ASP A 225 6.48 -13.73 0.00
CA ASP A 225 6.28 -14.97 -0.74
C ASP A 225 6.76 -14.79 -2.19
N LEU A 226 7.73 -15.61 -2.60
CA LEU A 226 8.34 -15.53 -3.94
C LEU A 226 7.36 -16.00 -5.03
N ASP A 227 6.59 -17.04 -4.77
CA ASP A 227 5.64 -17.58 -5.74
C ASP A 227 4.54 -16.55 -6.02
N GLU A 228 4.07 -15.85 -4.99
CA GLU A 228 3.15 -14.75 -5.12
C GLU A 228 3.75 -13.61 -5.96
N ALA A 229 4.99 -13.20 -5.67
CA ALA A 229 5.67 -12.14 -6.40
C ALA A 229 5.85 -12.47 -7.89
N LEU A 230 6.25 -13.70 -8.21
CA LEU A 230 6.43 -14.18 -9.59
C LEU A 230 5.11 -14.33 -10.36
N ARG A 231 4.01 -14.67 -9.64
CA ARG A 231 2.69 -14.85 -10.24
C ARG A 231 2.04 -13.53 -10.65
N ILE A 232 2.13 -12.50 -9.79
CA ILE A 232 1.35 -11.27 -9.98
C ILE A 232 2.16 -10.08 -10.46
N GLY A 233 3.50 -10.09 -10.28
CA GLY A 233 4.36 -8.92 -10.51
C GLY A 233 4.83 -8.77 -11.95
N ASP A 234 4.66 -7.57 -12.52
CA ASP A 234 5.32 -7.16 -13.77
C ASP A 234 6.78 -6.74 -13.50
N LYS A 235 7.04 -6.20 -12.31
CA LYS A 235 8.37 -5.80 -11.83
C LYS A 235 8.53 -6.20 -10.37
N ILE A 236 9.72 -6.75 -10.02
CA ILE A 236 10.03 -7.17 -8.65
C ILE A 236 11.25 -6.42 -8.15
N ALA A 237 11.10 -5.78 -6.99
CA ALA A 237 12.18 -5.14 -6.25
C ALA A 237 12.41 -5.87 -4.92
N ILE A 238 13.66 -6.19 -4.60
CA ILE A 238 14.02 -6.92 -3.37
C ILE A 238 14.56 -5.95 -2.34
N LEU A 239 13.89 -5.83 -1.21
CA LEU A 239 14.33 -5.03 -0.07
C LEU A 239 15.06 -5.92 0.95
N ARG A 240 16.37 -5.71 1.11
CA ARG A 240 17.22 -6.45 2.02
C ARG A 240 17.98 -5.51 2.95
N LEU A 241 17.92 -5.76 4.28
CA LEU A 241 18.63 -4.95 5.28
C LEU A 241 18.40 -3.44 5.13
N SER A 242 17.17 -3.05 4.85
CA SER A 242 16.76 -1.66 4.59
C SER A 242 17.34 -1.02 3.31
N LEU A 243 17.94 -1.82 2.42
CA LEU A 243 18.42 -1.44 1.08
C LEU A 243 17.58 -2.14 0.02
N ILE A 244 17.41 -1.52 -1.15
CA ILE A 244 16.68 -2.10 -2.27
C ILE A 244 17.64 -2.64 -3.34
N HIS A 245 17.25 -3.78 -3.93
CA HIS A 245 17.90 -4.41 -5.09
C HIS A 245 16.81 -4.68 -6.13
N ILE A 246 17.05 -4.30 -7.37
CA ILE A 246 16.10 -4.42 -8.50
C ILE A 246 16.63 -5.46 -9.48
#